data_99b37e64783936c69588526d7b4dcb06
#
_entry.id   99b37e64783936c69588526d7b4dcb06
#
_cell.length_a   1.000
_cell.length_b   1.000
_cell.length_c   1.000
_cell.angle_alpha   90.00
_cell.angle_beta   90.00
_cell.angle_gamma   90.00
#
_symmetry.space_group_name_H-M   'P 1'
#
loop_
_entity.id
_entity.type
_entity.pdbx_description
1 polymer ?
#
loop_
_entity_poly.entity_id
_entity_poly.type
_entity_poly.pdbx_seq_one_letter_code
_entity_poly.pdbx_strand_id
1 'polypeptide(L)'
;MTTRQARKAKGVYGKWKEENLQLALVAISEGVGVNEAARRYNIPSATLKTYNKRKDAKIRQPGHPLDLPQEVENDLVTHLLQLEKMFYGLTRRSVMKLAYEIAEKNKLATWFNRETKSAGKEWFSGFMKRHPELSLRQPEATSLARASGFNRVVVGKFFDTLEHLVDQHKLTAARIFNMDETSHNVVQRQEKILTQRGKPQVGAISSCERGQNVTGVYAMSASGFFVPPMLIYAKKKMESLTFGAPPNTIFRCQDKGWMDSDTFCEWIRHFIRTVKPSPQEKVLLILDGHSSHTQSLKAIEICRQYGVIMLSLPSHCTHHLQPLDVSFFKPLNTFMSAAISTKMRELPGQRLNIQHIASLVGVTFPRAANMQIAMNGFRHTGLWPVDRNVFSEADFAPFW
;
A
#
# COMPACT_ATOMS: atom_id res chain seq x y z
N MET A 1 12.36 21.19 -48.63
CA MET A 1 13.09 20.13 -47.89
C MET A 1 14.47 20.66 -47.56
N THR A 2 14.70 21.16 -46.36
CA THR A 2 16.00 21.67 -45.92
C THR A 2 16.42 20.86 -44.69
N THR A 3 17.37 19.98 -44.93
CA THR A 3 18.03 19.12 -43.93
C THR A 3 18.81 19.99 -42.95
N ARG A 4 18.34 20.10 -41.70
CA ARG A 4 19.11 20.60 -40.57
C ARG A 4 20.22 19.60 -40.25
N GLN A 5 21.43 19.84 -40.75
CA GLN A 5 22.64 19.16 -40.28
C GLN A 5 22.80 19.45 -38.78
N ALA A 6 22.76 18.41 -37.94
CA ALA A 6 23.12 18.48 -36.54
C ALA A 6 24.59 18.87 -36.42
N ARG A 7 24.87 20.07 -35.94
CA ARG A 7 26.23 20.51 -35.55
C ARG A 7 26.71 19.59 -34.43
N LYS A 8 27.65 18.70 -34.76
CA LYS A 8 28.43 17.96 -33.76
C LYS A 8 29.15 18.98 -32.89
N ALA A 9 28.77 19.10 -31.65
CA ALA A 9 29.51 19.90 -30.67
C ALA A 9 30.88 19.23 -30.44
N LYS A 10 31.91 19.70 -31.14
CA LYS A 10 33.30 19.49 -30.78
C LYS A 10 33.62 20.46 -29.63
N GLY A 11 33.49 19.99 -28.40
CA GLY A 11 33.91 20.74 -27.23
C GLY A 11 34.06 19.80 -26.08
N VAL A 12 35.27 19.56 -25.62
CA VAL A 12 35.60 18.85 -24.40
C VAL A 12 35.17 19.74 -23.23
N TYR A 13 33.89 19.79 -22.93
CA TYR A 13 33.37 20.47 -21.75
C TYR A 13 33.78 19.67 -20.50
N GLY A 14 34.54 20.33 -19.59
CA GLY A 14 34.73 19.82 -18.23
C GLY A 14 35.80 18.76 -18.01
N LYS A 15 36.84 18.64 -18.86
CA LYS A 15 37.96 17.70 -18.64
C LYS A 15 39.12 18.26 -17.83
N TRP A 16 39.00 19.46 -17.28
CA TRP A 16 40.01 20.01 -16.36
C TRP A 16 39.63 19.68 -14.91
N LYS A 17 40.65 19.43 -14.09
CA LYS A 17 40.48 19.18 -12.65
C LYS A 17 40.23 20.51 -11.93
N GLU A 18 39.49 20.46 -10.80
CA GLU A 18 39.24 21.63 -9.98
C GLU A 18 40.52 22.28 -9.45
N GLU A 19 41.52 21.47 -9.11
CA GLU A 19 42.87 21.90 -8.74
C GLU A 19 43.52 22.80 -9.82
N ASN A 20 43.41 22.42 -11.10
CA ASN A 20 43.95 23.21 -12.21
C ASN A 20 43.22 24.56 -12.38
N LEU A 21 41.93 24.61 -12.09
CA LEU A 21 41.16 25.84 -12.09
C LEU A 21 41.60 26.78 -10.96
N GLN A 22 41.80 26.25 -9.75
CA GLN A 22 42.29 27.01 -8.61
C GLN A 22 43.66 27.58 -8.89
N LEU A 23 44.60 26.76 -9.35
CA LEU A 23 45.97 27.21 -9.73
C LEU A 23 45.96 28.25 -10.82
N ALA A 24 45.09 28.12 -11.85
CA ALA A 24 44.95 29.11 -12.91
C ALA A 24 44.42 30.44 -12.39
N LEU A 25 43.47 30.42 -11.45
CA LEU A 25 42.91 31.66 -10.84
C LEU A 25 43.95 32.35 -9.94
N VAL A 26 44.74 31.58 -9.18
CA VAL A 26 45.88 32.12 -8.38
C VAL A 26 46.92 32.77 -9.30
N ALA A 27 47.38 32.08 -10.36
CA ALA A 27 48.32 32.65 -11.30
C ALA A 27 47.83 33.97 -11.95
N ILE A 28 46.52 34.07 -12.22
CA ILE A 28 45.90 35.32 -12.74
C ILE A 28 45.95 36.40 -11.66
N SER A 29 45.71 36.08 -10.40
CA SER A 29 45.79 37.05 -9.28
C SER A 29 47.24 37.54 -9.07
N GLU A 30 48.24 36.74 -9.43
CA GLU A 30 49.70 37.08 -9.41
C GLU A 30 50.17 37.81 -10.64
N GLY A 31 49.28 38.17 -11.58
CA GLY A 31 49.59 38.98 -12.75
C GLY A 31 49.77 38.24 -14.05
N VAL A 32 49.60 36.93 -14.08
CA VAL A 32 49.68 36.16 -15.33
C VAL A 32 48.45 36.46 -16.22
N GLY A 33 48.66 36.71 -17.49
CA GLY A 33 47.57 36.98 -18.43
C GLY A 33 46.61 35.79 -18.56
N VAL A 34 45.29 36.08 -18.63
CA VAL A 34 44.25 35.02 -18.67
C VAL A 34 44.46 34.03 -19.82
N ASN A 35 44.92 34.46 -20.96
CA ASN A 35 45.18 33.59 -22.12
C ASN A 35 46.41 32.69 -21.93
N GLU A 36 47.39 33.15 -21.19
CA GLU A 36 48.59 32.39 -20.83
C GLU A 36 48.25 31.35 -19.76
N ALA A 37 47.55 31.74 -18.70
CA ALA A 37 47.03 30.83 -17.67
C ALA A 37 46.13 29.75 -18.30
N ALA A 38 45.28 30.11 -19.27
CA ALA A 38 44.40 29.15 -19.97
C ALA A 38 45.23 28.08 -20.72
N ARG A 39 46.34 28.44 -21.39
CA ARG A 39 47.24 27.47 -22.04
C ARG A 39 47.99 26.62 -21.01
N ARG A 40 48.54 27.25 -19.96
CA ARG A 40 49.36 26.58 -18.94
C ARG A 40 48.58 25.50 -18.18
N TYR A 41 47.33 25.76 -17.85
CA TYR A 41 46.49 24.85 -17.05
C TYR A 41 45.47 24.08 -17.91
N ASN A 42 45.56 24.16 -19.23
CA ASN A 42 44.67 23.48 -20.19
C ASN A 42 43.18 23.72 -19.97
N ILE A 43 42.81 24.96 -19.68
CA ILE A 43 41.42 25.42 -19.48
C ILE A 43 41.05 26.37 -20.61
N PRO A 44 39.87 26.24 -21.28
CA PRO A 44 39.43 27.17 -22.27
C PRO A 44 39.41 28.62 -21.75
N SER A 45 40.01 29.55 -22.48
CA SER A 45 40.17 30.94 -22.04
C SER A 45 38.85 31.64 -21.76
N ALA A 46 37.78 31.32 -22.51
CA ALA A 46 36.43 31.83 -22.27
C ALA A 46 35.86 31.33 -20.93
N THR A 47 36.13 30.08 -20.60
CA THR A 47 35.75 29.49 -19.31
C THR A 47 36.49 30.16 -18.16
N LEU A 48 37.82 30.28 -18.28
CA LEU A 48 38.65 30.86 -17.25
C LEU A 48 38.31 32.35 -17.02
N LYS A 49 38.01 33.14 -18.08
CA LYS A 49 37.48 34.51 -17.97
C LYS A 49 36.19 34.57 -17.15
N THR A 50 35.29 33.60 -17.35
CA THR A 50 34.01 33.54 -16.63
C THR A 50 34.21 33.25 -15.13
N TYR A 51 35.09 32.30 -14.78
CA TYR A 51 35.43 31.98 -13.41
C TYR A 51 36.20 33.10 -12.71
N ASN A 52 37.14 33.74 -13.39
CA ASN A 52 37.88 34.89 -12.86
C ASN A 52 36.96 36.09 -12.56
N LYS A 53 35.96 36.35 -13.44
CA LYS A 53 34.94 37.39 -13.18
C LYS A 53 34.05 37.09 -11.99
N ARG A 54 33.78 35.82 -11.72
CA ARG A 54 32.90 35.36 -10.63
C ARG A 54 33.60 35.19 -9.28
N LYS A 55 34.93 35.17 -9.25
CA LYS A 55 35.75 34.86 -8.10
C LYS A 55 35.37 33.54 -7.39
N ASP A 56 34.82 32.57 -8.13
CA ASP A 56 34.35 31.29 -7.66
C ASP A 56 35.14 30.16 -8.33
N ALA A 57 35.85 29.37 -7.54
CA ALA A 57 36.72 28.28 -8.05
C ALA A 57 35.99 26.92 -8.13
N LYS A 58 34.69 26.84 -7.80
CA LYS A 58 33.95 25.59 -7.90
C LYS A 58 33.53 25.28 -9.32
N ILE A 59 33.92 24.11 -9.82
CA ILE A 59 33.47 23.60 -11.12
C ILE A 59 31.97 23.35 -11.07
N ARG A 60 31.19 24.10 -11.83
CA ARG A 60 29.77 23.84 -12.00
C ARG A 60 29.60 22.68 -12.95
N GLN A 61 29.08 21.59 -12.47
CA GLN A 61 28.65 20.51 -13.34
C GLN A 61 27.51 20.99 -14.24
N PRO A 62 27.59 20.74 -15.57
CA PRO A 62 26.52 21.09 -16.49
C PRO A 62 25.28 20.24 -16.17
N GLY A 63 24.15 20.90 -15.87
CA GLY A 63 22.87 20.27 -15.60
C GLY A 63 22.08 21.04 -14.55
N HIS A 64 20.80 20.76 -14.46
CA HIS A 64 19.99 21.21 -13.34
C HIS A 64 20.37 20.42 -12.07
N PRO A 65 20.36 21.06 -10.89
CA PRO A 65 20.49 20.32 -9.62
C PRO A 65 19.41 19.24 -9.54
N LEU A 66 19.69 18.19 -8.81
CA LEU A 66 18.70 17.12 -8.60
C LEU A 66 17.49 17.70 -7.88
N ASP A 67 16.29 17.31 -8.31
CA ASP A 67 15.04 17.70 -7.64
C ASP A 67 14.97 17.15 -6.21
N LEU A 68 15.47 15.93 -5.99
CA LEU A 68 15.67 15.35 -4.67
C LEU A 68 17.16 15.26 -4.36
N PRO A 69 17.61 15.65 -3.15
CA PRO A 69 18.97 15.37 -2.70
C PRO A 69 19.31 13.87 -2.79
N GLN A 70 20.59 13.55 -3.03
CA GLN A 70 21.02 12.15 -3.19
C GLN A 70 20.66 11.27 -1.98
N GLU A 71 20.75 11.80 -0.78
CA GLU A 71 20.38 11.11 0.46
C GLU A 71 18.89 10.72 0.45
N VAL A 72 18.02 11.65 0.06
CA VAL A 72 16.58 11.43 -0.03
C VAL A 72 16.24 10.43 -1.14
N GLU A 73 16.96 10.45 -2.27
CA GLU A 73 16.80 9.44 -3.32
C GLU A 73 17.24 8.05 -2.82
N ASN A 74 18.33 7.95 -2.08
CA ASN A 74 18.81 6.68 -1.49
C ASN A 74 17.80 6.12 -0.48
N ASP A 75 17.22 6.98 0.37
CA ASP A 75 16.15 6.58 1.30
C ASP A 75 14.91 6.09 0.54
N LEU A 76 14.54 6.76 -0.53
CA LEU A 76 13.45 6.34 -1.40
C LEU A 76 13.74 4.96 -2.02
N VAL A 77 14.95 4.72 -2.52
CA VAL A 77 15.37 3.42 -3.08
C VAL A 77 15.30 2.33 -2.02
N THR A 78 15.86 2.58 -0.85
CA THR A 78 15.80 1.64 0.28
C THR A 78 14.36 1.29 0.62
N HIS A 79 13.49 2.29 0.65
CA HIS A 79 12.07 2.09 0.89
C HIS A 79 11.38 1.28 -0.22
N LEU A 80 11.68 1.57 -1.50
CA LEU A 80 11.13 0.82 -2.63
C LEU A 80 11.54 -0.65 -2.59
N LEU A 81 12.81 -0.95 -2.28
CA LEU A 81 13.30 -2.32 -2.14
C LEU A 81 12.71 -3.04 -0.92
N GLN A 82 12.45 -2.32 0.18
CA GLN A 82 11.75 -2.89 1.33
C GLN A 82 10.29 -3.23 0.98
N LEU A 83 9.60 -2.32 0.28
CA LEU A 83 8.24 -2.56 -0.17
C LEU A 83 8.18 -3.74 -1.14
N GLU A 84 9.12 -3.84 -2.08
CA GLU A 84 9.19 -4.98 -3.01
C GLU A 84 9.35 -6.30 -2.24
N LYS A 85 10.23 -6.37 -1.26
CA LYS A 85 10.40 -7.55 -0.39
C LYS A 85 9.14 -7.93 0.38
N MET A 86 8.30 -6.94 0.69
CA MET A 86 7.01 -7.14 1.37
C MET A 86 5.84 -7.32 0.40
N PHE A 87 6.10 -7.60 -0.90
CA PHE A 87 5.11 -7.74 -1.97
C PHE A 87 4.31 -6.46 -2.29
N TYR A 88 4.82 -5.28 -1.91
CA TYR A 88 4.24 -3.97 -2.19
C TYR A 88 4.87 -3.29 -3.42
N GLY A 89 5.07 -3.99 -4.50
CA GLY A 89 5.67 -3.42 -5.72
C GLY A 89 4.94 -2.16 -6.19
N LEU A 90 5.67 -1.04 -6.26
CA LEU A 90 5.10 0.23 -6.69
C LEU A 90 5.19 0.40 -8.22
N THR A 91 4.11 0.90 -8.81
CA THR A 91 4.11 1.26 -10.23
C THR A 91 4.94 2.53 -10.46
N ARG A 92 5.44 2.74 -11.71
CA ARG A 92 6.09 3.98 -12.09
C ARG A 92 5.30 5.22 -11.64
N ARG A 93 3.97 5.22 -11.84
CA ARG A 93 3.10 6.34 -11.47
C ARG A 93 3.07 6.56 -9.96
N SER A 94 3.06 5.49 -9.18
CA SER A 94 3.09 5.55 -7.71
C SER A 94 4.42 6.09 -7.21
N VAL A 95 5.56 5.66 -7.77
CA VAL A 95 6.88 6.18 -7.41
C VAL A 95 6.98 7.69 -7.70
N MET A 96 6.46 8.14 -8.85
CA MET A 96 6.47 9.55 -9.21
C MET A 96 5.60 10.42 -8.26
N LYS A 97 4.47 9.90 -7.78
CA LYS A 97 3.64 10.57 -6.76
C LYS A 97 4.34 10.60 -5.42
N LEU A 98 4.91 9.47 -5.00
CA LEU A 98 5.65 9.35 -3.75
C LEU A 98 6.84 10.33 -3.70
N ALA A 99 7.58 10.48 -4.80
CA ALA A 99 8.65 11.46 -4.92
C ALA A 99 8.15 12.90 -4.72
N TYR A 100 6.99 13.24 -5.28
CA TYR A 100 6.35 14.53 -5.06
C TYR A 100 5.98 14.74 -3.58
N GLU A 101 5.34 13.77 -2.94
CA GLU A 101 4.95 13.82 -1.53
C GLU A 101 6.17 14.00 -0.60
N ILE A 102 7.27 13.29 -0.88
CA ILE A 102 8.54 13.44 -0.15
C ILE A 102 9.10 14.85 -0.33
N ALA A 103 9.10 15.39 -1.54
CA ALA A 103 9.58 16.73 -1.81
C ALA A 103 8.77 17.80 -1.06
N GLU A 104 7.44 17.72 -1.09
CA GLU A 104 6.55 18.63 -0.37
C GLU A 104 6.78 18.56 1.14
N LYS A 105 6.88 17.34 1.69
CA LYS A 105 7.09 17.14 3.12
C LYS A 105 8.42 17.73 3.61
N ASN A 106 9.48 17.56 2.82
CA ASN A 106 10.81 18.09 3.14
C ASN A 106 10.98 19.55 2.67
N LYS A 107 9.91 20.21 2.18
CA LYS A 107 9.93 21.60 1.68
C LYS A 107 11.03 21.83 0.63
N LEU A 108 11.28 20.86 -0.23
CA LEU A 108 12.29 20.95 -1.29
C LEU A 108 11.77 21.79 -2.45
N ALA A 109 12.63 22.64 -2.99
CA ALA A 109 12.34 23.39 -4.22
C ALA A 109 12.53 22.46 -5.43
N THR A 110 11.44 21.94 -5.97
CA THR A 110 11.44 21.00 -7.10
C THR A 110 10.67 21.57 -8.30
N TRP A 111 10.95 21.01 -9.48
CA TRP A 111 10.23 21.29 -10.73
C TRP A 111 9.06 20.33 -10.95
N PHE A 112 8.61 19.65 -9.91
CA PHE A 112 7.50 18.71 -10.00
C PHE A 112 6.17 19.42 -10.28
N ASN A 113 5.30 18.74 -11.00
CA ASN A 113 4.00 19.30 -11.38
C ASN A 113 3.05 19.34 -10.17
N ARG A 114 2.66 20.55 -9.77
CA ARG A 114 1.77 20.80 -8.62
C ARG A 114 0.31 20.44 -8.88
N GLU A 115 -0.15 20.52 -10.14
CA GLU A 115 -1.53 20.18 -10.49
C GLU A 115 -1.74 18.67 -10.42
N THR A 116 -0.81 17.90 -11.00
CA THR A 116 -0.86 16.42 -10.98
C THR A 116 -0.31 15.82 -9.71
N LYS A 117 0.32 16.61 -8.83
CA LYS A 117 1.03 16.20 -7.62
C LYS A 117 1.95 15.01 -7.90
N SER A 118 2.83 15.18 -8.87
CA SER A 118 3.67 14.09 -9.36
C SER A 118 4.98 14.59 -9.94
N ALA A 119 6.04 13.82 -9.75
CA ALA A 119 7.31 14.01 -10.45
C ALA A 119 7.15 13.77 -11.95
N GLY A 120 8.04 14.37 -12.77
CA GLY A 120 8.01 14.26 -14.22
C GLY A 120 8.61 12.95 -14.76
N LYS A 121 8.31 12.63 -16.02
CA LYS A 121 8.87 11.46 -16.71
C LYS A 121 10.39 11.52 -16.83
N GLU A 122 10.94 12.71 -17.00
CA GLU A 122 12.39 12.95 -17.13
C GLU A 122 13.10 12.69 -15.80
N TRP A 123 12.52 13.17 -14.67
CA TRP A 123 13.01 12.85 -13.36
C TRP A 123 13.05 11.33 -13.13
N PHE A 124 11.96 10.63 -13.41
CA PHE A 124 11.90 9.17 -13.25
C PHE A 124 12.95 8.46 -14.10
N SER A 125 13.14 8.89 -15.36
CA SER A 125 14.18 8.33 -16.24
C SER A 125 15.60 8.58 -15.71
N GLY A 126 15.84 9.77 -15.15
CA GLY A 126 17.09 10.10 -14.47
C GLY A 126 17.30 9.29 -13.21
N PHE A 127 16.26 9.16 -12.37
CA PHE A 127 16.25 8.35 -11.16
C PHE A 127 16.64 6.89 -11.44
N MET A 128 15.98 6.24 -12.42
CA MET A 128 16.32 4.88 -12.83
C MET A 128 17.75 4.71 -13.36
N LYS A 129 18.34 5.74 -13.96
CA LYS A 129 19.74 5.70 -14.40
C LYS A 129 20.73 5.84 -13.25
N ARG A 130 20.38 6.59 -12.21
CA ARG A 130 21.22 6.74 -11.01
C ARG A 130 21.14 5.53 -10.09
N HIS A 131 20.04 4.76 -10.18
CA HIS A 131 19.76 3.60 -9.34
C HIS A 131 19.57 2.34 -10.20
N PRO A 132 20.67 1.76 -10.73
CA PRO A 132 20.64 0.59 -11.61
C PRO A 132 20.18 -0.70 -10.91
N GLU A 133 20.15 -0.71 -9.58
CA GLU A 133 19.60 -1.77 -8.74
C GLU A 133 18.08 -1.90 -8.88
N LEU A 134 17.40 -0.85 -9.39
CA LEU A 134 15.98 -0.86 -9.66
C LEU A 134 15.69 -1.26 -11.10
N SER A 135 14.71 -2.10 -11.32
CA SER A 135 14.21 -2.43 -12.66
C SER A 135 12.69 -2.36 -12.73
N LEU A 136 12.17 -1.76 -13.80
CA LEU A 136 10.73 -1.76 -14.06
C LEU A 136 10.38 -3.08 -14.78
N ARG A 137 9.66 -3.96 -14.08
CA ARG A 137 9.17 -5.22 -14.64
C ARG A 137 7.66 -5.13 -14.82
N GLN A 138 7.16 -5.65 -15.91
CA GLN A 138 5.72 -5.84 -16.10
C GLN A 138 5.36 -7.13 -15.38
N PRO A 139 4.42 -7.14 -14.41
CA PRO A 139 3.90 -8.39 -13.93
C PRO A 139 3.28 -9.12 -15.11
N GLU A 140 3.57 -10.39 -15.28
CA GLU A 140 2.97 -11.19 -16.35
C GLU A 140 1.46 -11.25 -16.12
N ALA A 141 0.73 -10.47 -16.93
CA ALA A 141 -0.72 -10.49 -16.94
C ALA A 141 -1.17 -11.67 -17.80
N THR A 142 -1.38 -12.83 -17.20
CA THR A 142 -2.01 -13.96 -17.88
C THR A 142 -3.30 -14.33 -17.15
N SER A 143 -4.36 -14.66 -17.90
CA SER A 143 -5.56 -15.30 -17.37
C SER A 143 -5.25 -16.67 -16.73
N LEU A 144 -4.17 -17.31 -17.13
CA LEU A 144 -3.48 -18.40 -16.43
C LEU A 144 -2.86 -17.94 -15.09
N ALA A 145 -2.55 -16.66 -14.90
CA ALA A 145 -1.96 -16.14 -13.66
C ALA A 145 -2.93 -16.20 -12.47
N ARG A 146 -4.23 -16.28 -12.68
CA ARG A 146 -5.17 -16.56 -11.58
C ARG A 146 -5.06 -18.01 -11.09
N ALA A 147 -4.79 -18.95 -11.98
CA ALA A 147 -4.55 -20.35 -11.64
C ALA A 147 -3.13 -20.61 -11.13
N SER A 148 -2.14 -19.79 -11.55
CA SER A 148 -0.73 -19.90 -11.15
C SER A 148 -0.30 -18.90 -10.07
N GLY A 149 -1.20 -18.06 -9.57
CA GLY A 149 -0.88 -17.07 -8.52
C GLY A 149 -0.47 -17.75 -7.21
N PHE A 150 -1.19 -18.81 -6.83
CA PHE A 150 -0.86 -19.62 -5.67
C PHE A 150 0.11 -20.72 -6.08
N ASN A 151 1.40 -20.41 -6.09
CA ASN A 151 2.45 -21.36 -6.46
C ASN A 151 3.53 -21.45 -5.38
N ARG A 152 4.22 -22.58 -5.33
CA ARG A 152 5.21 -22.90 -4.31
C ARG A 152 6.32 -21.85 -4.19
N VAL A 153 6.77 -21.25 -5.28
CA VAL A 153 7.87 -20.28 -5.29
C VAL A 153 7.42 -18.96 -4.63
N VAL A 154 6.23 -18.46 -5.01
CA VAL A 154 5.67 -17.22 -4.49
C VAL A 154 5.28 -17.37 -3.02
N VAL A 155 4.61 -18.47 -2.67
CA VAL A 155 4.22 -18.78 -1.30
C VAL A 155 5.46 -19.02 -0.43
N GLY A 156 6.47 -19.73 -0.94
CA GLY A 156 7.75 -19.96 -0.24
C GLY A 156 8.46 -18.66 0.11
N LYS A 157 8.60 -17.72 -0.84
CA LYS A 157 9.20 -16.40 -0.59
C LYS A 157 8.43 -15.59 0.45
N PHE A 158 7.11 -15.69 0.45
CA PHE A 158 6.29 -15.05 1.46
C PHE A 158 6.59 -15.62 2.85
N PHE A 159 6.65 -16.94 3.00
CA PHE A 159 7.00 -17.59 4.27
C PHE A 159 8.42 -17.28 4.70
N ASP A 160 9.41 -17.20 3.79
CA ASP A 160 10.77 -16.75 4.12
C ASP A 160 10.76 -15.36 4.77
N THR A 161 9.95 -14.45 4.22
CA THR A 161 9.80 -13.08 4.77
C THR A 161 9.07 -13.10 6.11
N LEU A 162 8.01 -13.89 6.23
CA LEU A 162 7.24 -14.02 7.48
C LEU A 162 8.10 -14.59 8.61
N GLU A 163 8.82 -15.69 8.38
CA GLU A 163 9.74 -16.30 9.34
C GLU A 163 10.81 -15.30 9.78
N HIS A 164 11.45 -14.61 8.81
CA HIS A 164 12.45 -13.60 9.13
C HIS A 164 11.89 -12.48 10.03
N LEU A 165 10.68 -11.98 9.76
CA LEU A 165 10.05 -10.92 10.57
C LEU A 165 9.69 -11.42 11.97
N VAL A 166 9.15 -12.64 12.07
CA VAL A 166 8.80 -13.28 13.36
C VAL A 166 10.03 -13.44 14.22
N ASP A 167 11.13 -13.96 13.68
CA ASP A 167 12.38 -14.22 14.41
C ASP A 167 13.08 -12.90 14.75
N GLN A 168 13.21 -11.98 13.81
CA GLN A 168 13.88 -10.69 14.00
C GLN A 168 13.24 -9.86 15.11
N HIS A 169 11.90 -9.89 15.19
CA HIS A 169 11.16 -9.08 16.15
C HIS A 169 10.57 -9.88 17.30
N LYS A 170 10.88 -11.18 17.40
CA LYS A 170 10.39 -12.11 18.45
C LYS A 170 8.89 -12.02 18.63
N LEU A 171 8.18 -12.03 17.51
CA LEU A 171 6.72 -11.85 17.50
C LEU A 171 6.03 -13.07 18.12
N THR A 172 4.97 -12.81 18.90
CA THR A 172 4.11 -13.82 19.50
C THR A 172 2.74 -13.82 18.84
N ALA A 173 1.91 -14.82 19.09
CA ALA A 173 0.53 -14.89 18.60
C ALA A 173 -0.29 -13.61 18.87
N ALA A 174 -0.06 -12.95 20.01
CA ALA A 174 -0.73 -11.71 20.36
C ALA A 174 -0.26 -10.49 19.57
N ARG A 175 0.85 -10.60 18.85
CA ARG A 175 1.47 -9.53 18.08
C ARG A 175 1.40 -9.73 16.56
N ILE A 176 0.70 -10.77 16.10
CA ILE A 176 0.48 -11.04 14.67
C ILE A 176 -1.02 -10.89 14.40
N PHE A 177 -1.37 -9.97 13.50
CA PHE A 177 -2.73 -9.64 13.14
C PHE A 177 -2.94 -9.84 11.65
N ASN A 178 -4.17 -10.19 11.29
CA ASN A 178 -4.67 -10.17 9.92
C ASN A 178 -5.84 -9.19 9.82
N MET A 179 -5.85 -8.37 8.77
CA MET A 179 -6.90 -7.40 8.45
C MET A 179 -7.44 -7.65 7.07
N ASP A 180 -8.76 -7.48 6.91
CA ASP A 180 -9.44 -7.57 5.62
C ASP A 180 -10.78 -6.86 5.64
N GLU A 181 -11.34 -6.59 4.45
CA GLU A 181 -12.65 -6.00 4.27
C GLU A 181 -13.66 -7.01 3.73
N THR A 182 -14.91 -6.86 4.17
CA THR A 182 -16.05 -7.57 3.56
C THR A 182 -17.23 -6.62 3.37
N SER A 183 -18.06 -6.92 2.37
CA SER A 183 -19.25 -6.13 2.07
C SER A 183 -20.47 -6.69 2.79
N HIS A 184 -21.17 -5.82 3.51
CA HIS A 184 -22.46 -6.10 4.11
C HIS A 184 -23.59 -5.48 3.31
N ASN A 185 -24.58 -6.27 3.01
CA ASN A 185 -25.83 -5.79 2.42
C ASN A 185 -27.03 -6.40 3.13
N VAL A 186 -28.17 -5.77 3.00
CA VAL A 186 -29.43 -6.27 3.58
C VAL A 186 -30.22 -7.15 2.59
N VAL A 187 -29.63 -7.41 1.42
CA VAL A 187 -30.24 -8.26 0.40
C VAL A 187 -30.09 -9.71 0.79
N GLN A 188 -31.19 -10.33 1.12
CA GLN A 188 -31.21 -11.73 1.51
C GLN A 188 -31.07 -12.64 0.29
N ARG A 189 -30.17 -13.63 0.34
CA ARG A 189 -30.26 -14.80 -0.55
C ARG A 189 -31.48 -15.59 -0.10
N GLN A 190 -32.46 -15.73 -1.01
CA GLN A 190 -33.67 -16.49 -0.70
C GLN A 190 -33.31 -17.95 -0.44
N GLU A 191 -33.67 -18.44 0.73
CA GLU A 191 -33.56 -19.86 1.07
C GLU A 191 -34.66 -20.64 0.35
N LYS A 192 -34.44 -21.94 0.13
CA LYS A 192 -35.48 -22.82 -0.40
C LYS A 192 -36.60 -22.95 0.63
N ILE A 193 -37.81 -22.65 0.22
CA ILE A 193 -39.01 -22.75 1.08
C ILE A 193 -39.84 -23.96 0.68
N LEU A 194 -40.55 -24.53 1.66
CA LEU A 194 -41.55 -25.56 1.39
C LEU A 194 -42.76 -24.91 0.70
N THR A 195 -43.17 -25.49 -0.39
CA THR A 195 -44.31 -25.03 -1.18
C THR A 195 -45.07 -26.22 -1.71
N GLN A 196 -46.32 -25.98 -2.15
CA GLN A 196 -47.14 -26.99 -2.77
C GLN A 196 -46.47 -27.57 -4.03
N ARG A 197 -46.42 -28.89 -4.13
CA ARG A 197 -45.84 -29.61 -5.29
C ARG A 197 -46.53 -29.17 -6.57
N GLY A 198 -45.77 -28.82 -7.60
CA GLY A 198 -46.31 -28.39 -8.91
C GLY A 198 -46.60 -26.91 -9.06
N LYS A 199 -46.25 -26.07 -8.05
CA LYS A 199 -46.42 -24.62 -8.15
C LYS A 199 -45.20 -24.03 -8.93
N PRO A 200 -45.42 -23.48 -10.16
CA PRO A 200 -44.33 -23.08 -11.06
C PRO A 200 -43.59 -21.79 -10.61
N GLN A 201 -44.26 -20.93 -9.83
CA GLN A 201 -43.70 -19.68 -9.29
C GLN A 201 -44.02 -19.57 -7.81
N VAL A 202 -42.99 -19.42 -7.00
CA VAL A 202 -43.11 -19.21 -5.56
C VAL A 202 -42.61 -17.82 -5.26
N GLY A 203 -43.55 -16.92 -4.87
CA GLY A 203 -43.17 -15.58 -4.43
C GLY A 203 -42.60 -15.63 -3.03
N ALA A 204 -41.45 -15.03 -2.80
CA ALA A 204 -40.94 -14.69 -1.52
C ALA A 204 -40.76 -13.17 -1.42
N ILE A 205 -41.22 -12.59 -0.32
CA ILE A 205 -40.99 -11.14 -0.10
C ILE A 205 -39.50 -10.97 0.18
N SER A 206 -38.79 -10.35 -0.74
CA SER A 206 -37.40 -9.93 -0.50
C SER A 206 -37.37 -8.43 -0.19
N SER A 207 -36.74 -8.07 0.91
CA SER A 207 -36.50 -6.68 1.25
C SER A 207 -35.30 -6.18 0.43
N CYS A 208 -35.51 -5.74 -0.81
CA CYS A 208 -34.36 -5.32 -1.61
C CYS A 208 -34.53 -3.93 -2.18
N GLU A 209 -33.76 -2.99 -1.70
CA GLU A 209 -33.15 -1.98 -2.56
C GLU A 209 -31.79 -2.52 -3.01
N ARG A 210 -31.70 -2.93 -4.28
CA ARG A 210 -30.42 -3.35 -4.88
C ARG A 210 -29.44 -2.18 -4.83
N GLY A 211 -28.24 -2.39 -4.32
CA GLY A 211 -27.11 -1.50 -4.55
C GLY A 211 -26.58 -0.72 -3.36
N GLN A 212 -27.08 -0.91 -2.14
CA GLN A 212 -26.49 -0.25 -0.96
C GLN A 212 -25.66 -1.25 -0.15
N ASN A 213 -24.34 -1.16 -0.29
CA ASN A 213 -23.37 -1.95 0.48
C ASN A 213 -22.73 -1.06 1.54
N VAL A 214 -22.39 -1.69 2.68
CA VAL A 214 -21.58 -1.12 3.75
C VAL A 214 -20.32 -1.98 3.83
N THR A 215 -19.15 -1.37 3.72
CA THR A 215 -17.90 -2.11 3.89
C THR A 215 -17.57 -2.23 5.37
N GLY A 216 -17.42 -3.46 5.84
CA GLY A 216 -16.93 -3.77 7.16
C GLY A 216 -15.45 -4.13 7.13
N VAL A 217 -14.64 -3.46 7.94
CA VAL A 217 -13.21 -3.73 8.09
C VAL A 217 -13.01 -4.46 9.39
N TYR A 218 -12.37 -5.62 9.31
CA TYR A 218 -12.16 -6.52 10.45
C TYR A 218 -10.68 -6.83 10.62
N ALA A 219 -10.26 -7.03 11.86
CA ALA A 219 -8.94 -7.55 12.14
C ALA A 219 -8.96 -8.46 13.35
N MET A 220 -8.16 -9.52 13.30
CA MET A 220 -7.99 -10.47 14.39
C MET A 220 -6.53 -10.86 14.58
N SER A 221 -6.14 -11.17 15.82
CA SER A 221 -4.81 -11.68 16.15
C SER A 221 -4.75 -13.20 16.09
N ALA A 222 -3.55 -13.74 15.96
CA ALA A 222 -3.31 -15.17 16.03
C ALA A 222 -3.58 -15.76 17.43
N SER A 223 -3.67 -14.92 18.48
CA SER A 223 -4.07 -15.33 19.82
C SER A 223 -5.58 -15.32 20.07
N GLY A 224 -6.37 -14.85 19.10
CA GLY A 224 -7.83 -14.84 19.20
C GLY A 224 -8.46 -13.51 19.61
N PHE A 225 -7.69 -12.42 19.69
CA PHE A 225 -8.23 -11.10 19.95
C PHE A 225 -8.76 -10.46 18.66
N PHE A 226 -9.93 -9.82 18.72
CA PHE A 226 -10.54 -9.10 17.62
C PHE A 226 -10.49 -7.58 17.88
N VAL A 227 -10.05 -6.83 16.88
CA VAL A 227 -10.13 -5.37 16.90
C VAL A 227 -11.59 -4.96 16.64
N PRO A 228 -12.13 -3.97 17.38
CA PRO A 228 -13.47 -3.44 17.08
C PRO A 228 -13.56 -3.02 15.61
N PRO A 229 -14.66 -3.36 14.91
CA PRO A 229 -14.76 -3.17 13.47
C PRO A 229 -14.82 -1.69 13.06
N MET A 230 -14.53 -1.41 11.79
CA MET A 230 -14.86 -0.15 11.15
C MET A 230 -15.95 -0.40 10.11
N LEU A 231 -16.96 0.48 10.05
CA LEU A 231 -18.02 0.43 9.06
C LEU A 231 -17.95 1.65 8.14
N ILE A 232 -17.86 1.42 6.83
CA ILE A 232 -17.72 2.45 5.80
C ILE A 232 -19.01 2.50 4.98
N TYR A 233 -19.69 3.64 5.01
CA TYR A 233 -20.96 3.86 4.32
C TYR A 233 -20.79 4.71 3.06
N ALA A 234 -21.43 4.30 1.98
CA ALA A 234 -21.53 5.07 0.75
C ALA A 234 -22.57 6.21 0.91
N LYS A 235 -22.30 7.15 1.82
CA LYS A 235 -23.15 8.30 2.14
C LYS A 235 -22.32 9.51 2.55
N LYS A 236 -22.96 10.71 2.49
CA LYS A 236 -22.35 11.98 2.89
C LYS A 236 -22.51 12.32 4.38
N LYS A 237 -23.52 11.75 5.04
CA LYS A 237 -23.85 12.05 6.45
C LYS A 237 -24.03 10.77 7.26
N MET A 238 -23.63 10.83 8.53
CA MET A 238 -23.60 9.71 9.48
C MET A 238 -24.92 9.52 10.26
N GLU A 239 -25.89 10.38 10.08
CA GLU A 239 -27.12 10.38 10.89
C GLU A 239 -27.80 9.00 10.90
N SER A 240 -28.11 8.50 12.11
CA SER A 240 -28.80 7.21 12.38
C SER A 240 -28.10 5.93 11.88
N LEU A 241 -26.81 5.97 11.50
CA LEU A 241 -26.09 4.81 10.94
C LEU A 241 -25.32 4.00 12.00
N THR A 242 -25.24 4.47 13.24
CA THR A 242 -24.34 3.92 14.28
C THR A 242 -25.04 3.11 15.34
N PHE A 243 -26.37 3.18 15.40
CA PHE A 243 -27.16 2.57 16.46
C PHE A 243 -27.01 1.04 16.50
N GLY A 244 -26.73 0.52 17.70
CA GLY A 244 -26.65 -0.90 17.95
C GLY A 244 -25.36 -1.60 17.44
N ALA A 245 -24.36 -0.86 17.01
CA ALA A 245 -23.07 -1.43 16.63
C ALA A 245 -22.30 -2.04 17.82
N PRO A 246 -21.32 -2.92 17.56
CA PRO A 246 -20.42 -3.38 18.62
C PRO A 246 -19.73 -2.21 19.33
N PRO A 247 -19.39 -2.35 20.63
CA PRO A 247 -18.66 -1.30 21.34
C PRO A 247 -17.35 -0.93 20.65
N ASN A 248 -17.00 0.37 20.67
CA ASN A 248 -15.78 0.92 20.07
C ASN A 248 -15.69 0.76 18.53
N THR A 249 -16.79 0.42 17.85
CA THR A 249 -16.85 0.47 16.38
C THR A 249 -16.60 1.90 15.90
N ILE A 250 -15.78 2.07 14.88
CA ILE A 250 -15.59 3.36 14.22
C ILE A 250 -16.34 3.39 12.88
N PHE A 251 -16.71 4.60 12.45
CA PHE A 251 -17.58 4.78 11.30
C PHE A 251 -16.99 5.81 10.35
N ARG A 252 -17.16 5.56 9.05
CA ARG A 252 -16.79 6.49 8.00
C ARG A 252 -17.90 6.61 6.97
N CYS A 253 -18.15 7.83 6.51
CA CYS A 253 -18.99 8.09 5.35
C CYS A 253 -18.12 8.64 4.23
N GLN A 254 -18.27 8.10 3.02
CA GLN A 254 -17.59 8.56 1.82
C GLN A 254 -18.38 8.18 0.55
N ASP A 255 -18.19 8.93 -0.54
CA ASP A 255 -19.02 8.83 -1.73
C ASP A 255 -19.08 7.43 -2.35
N LYS A 256 -17.99 6.66 -2.30
CA LYS A 256 -17.88 5.33 -2.92
C LYS A 256 -18.12 4.16 -1.96
N GLY A 257 -18.07 4.39 -0.64
CA GLY A 257 -18.23 3.33 0.37
C GLY A 257 -17.10 2.29 0.41
N TRP A 258 -15.96 2.57 -0.21
CA TRP A 258 -14.78 1.69 -0.27
C TRP A 258 -13.63 2.24 0.56
N MET A 259 -12.71 1.37 0.97
CA MET A 259 -11.47 1.78 1.62
C MET A 259 -10.63 2.64 0.66
N ASP A 260 -10.26 3.85 1.11
CA ASP A 260 -9.26 4.70 0.48
C ASP A 260 -8.09 4.97 1.44
N SER A 261 -7.06 5.65 0.96
CA SER A 261 -5.85 5.89 1.75
C SER A 261 -6.09 6.69 3.02
N ASP A 262 -7.02 7.65 3.03
CA ASP A 262 -7.33 8.44 4.22
C ASP A 262 -8.13 7.62 5.24
N THR A 263 -9.09 6.84 4.78
CA THR A 263 -9.87 5.90 5.60
C THR A 263 -8.96 4.83 6.19
N PHE A 264 -8.00 4.32 5.41
CA PHE A 264 -7.00 3.39 5.92
C PHE A 264 -6.12 4.02 7.01
N CYS A 265 -5.69 5.28 6.85
CA CYS A 265 -4.96 6.00 7.91
C CYS A 265 -5.79 6.15 9.21
N GLU A 266 -7.10 6.36 9.10
CA GLU A 266 -7.99 6.40 10.26
C GLU A 266 -8.11 5.03 10.93
N TRP A 267 -8.25 3.98 10.11
CA TRP A 267 -8.31 2.61 10.61
C TRP A 267 -6.99 2.21 11.30
N ILE A 268 -5.83 2.54 10.73
CA ILE A 268 -4.52 2.29 11.36
C ILE A 268 -4.42 3.00 12.72
N ARG A 269 -4.89 4.25 12.84
CA ARG A 269 -4.91 4.94 14.14
C ARG A 269 -5.84 4.26 15.15
N HIS A 270 -6.98 3.74 14.69
CA HIS A 270 -7.88 2.95 15.53
C HIS A 270 -7.23 1.65 15.97
N PHE A 271 -6.57 0.93 15.06
CA PHE A 271 -5.78 -0.26 15.34
C PHE A 271 -4.71 0.02 16.40
N ILE A 272 -3.91 1.07 16.21
CA ILE A 272 -2.85 1.48 17.15
C ILE A 272 -3.42 1.79 18.54
N ARG A 273 -4.52 2.52 18.64
CA ARG A 273 -5.17 2.81 19.94
C ARG A 273 -5.64 1.56 20.65
N THR A 274 -6.09 0.57 19.90
CA THR A 274 -6.64 -0.68 20.44
C THR A 274 -5.54 -1.65 20.86
N VAL A 275 -4.54 -1.86 19.99
CA VAL A 275 -3.48 -2.88 20.16
C VAL A 275 -2.27 -2.32 20.94
N LYS A 276 -2.07 -0.99 20.92
CA LYS A 276 -0.99 -0.28 21.60
C LYS A 276 0.41 -0.81 21.25
N PRO A 277 0.75 -0.90 19.96
CA PRO A 277 2.10 -1.25 19.54
C PRO A 277 3.08 -0.12 19.91
N SER A 278 4.37 -0.46 19.99
CA SER A 278 5.45 0.51 20.19
C SER A 278 6.67 0.11 19.36
N PRO A 279 7.64 1.00 19.15
CA PRO A 279 8.89 0.65 18.46
C PRO A 279 9.66 -0.49 19.12
N GLN A 280 9.52 -0.67 20.45
CA GLN A 280 10.14 -1.75 21.23
C GLN A 280 9.31 -3.04 21.17
N GLU A 281 7.99 -2.92 21.17
CA GLU A 281 7.04 -4.04 21.09
C GLU A 281 6.24 -3.97 19.80
N LYS A 282 6.88 -4.36 18.71
CA LYS A 282 6.30 -4.29 17.38
C LYS A 282 5.15 -5.27 17.17
N VAL A 283 4.31 -4.96 16.21
CA VAL A 283 3.18 -5.78 15.78
C VAL A 283 3.27 -5.98 14.27
N LEU A 284 3.03 -7.20 13.83
CA LEU A 284 2.90 -7.55 12.42
C LEU A 284 1.42 -7.48 12.03
N LEU A 285 1.12 -6.71 11.00
CA LEU A 285 -0.19 -6.60 10.37
C LEU A 285 -0.13 -7.20 8.97
N ILE A 286 -0.77 -8.35 8.78
CA ILE A 286 -0.88 -9.05 7.51
C ILE A 286 -2.19 -8.62 6.84
N LEU A 287 -2.10 -8.19 5.58
CA LEU A 287 -3.24 -7.67 4.82
C LEU A 287 -3.07 -7.97 3.33
N ASP A 288 -4.10 -7.77 2.56
CA ASP A 288 -4.01 -7.92 1.12
C ASP A 288 -3.17 -6.81 0.45
N GLY A 289 -2.75 -7.02 -0.80
CA GLY A 289 -1.92 -6.07 -1.56
C GLY A 289 -2.70 -4.90 -2.16
N HIS A 290 -3.87 -4.52 -1.64
CA HIS A 290 -4.66 -3.43 -2.20
C HIS A 290 -3.93 -2.09 -2.16
N SER A 291 -4.08 -1.30 -3.22
CA SER A 291 -3.33 -0.04 -3.39
C SER A 291 -3.60 1.02 -2.32
N SER A 292 -4.79 1.02 -1.71
CA SER A 292 -5.13 1.93 -0.61
C SER A 292 -4.29 1.69 0.64
N HIS A 293 -3.84 0.44 0.87
CA HIS A 293 -3.04 0.05 2.02
C HIS A 293 -1.55 0.33 1.80
N THR A 294 -1.08 0.13 0.57
CA THR A 294 0.35 -0.02 0.25
C THR A 294 0.99 1.25 -0.30
N GLN A 295 0.20 2.19 -0.81
CA GLN A 295 0.71 3.35 -1.53
C GLN A 295 0.59 4.67 -0.76
N SER A 296 0.08 4.65 0.48
CA SER A 296 -0.04 5.84 1.31
C SER A 296 1.20 6.05 2.17
N LEU A 297 2.03 7.03 1.80
CA LEU A 297 3.20 7.45 2.60
C LEU A 297 2.80 7.76 4.05
N LYS A 298 1.66 8.44 4.22
CA LYS A 298 1.12 8.81 5.54
C LYS A 298 0.82 7.57 6.40
N ALA A 299 0.22 6.52 5.82
CA ALA A 299 -0.05 5.28 6.54
C ALA A 299 1.26 4.58 6.95
N ILE A 300 2.22 4.51 6.03
CA ILE A 300 3.54 3.91 6.26
C ILE A 300 4.29 4.63 7.39
N GLU A 301 4.26 5.96 7.40
CA GLU A 301 4.91 6.76 8.46
C GLU A 301 4.25 6.54 9.81
N ILE A 302 2.91 6.52 9.88
CA ILE A 302 2.19 6.20 11.11
C ILE A 302 2.58 4.81 11.60
N CYS A 303 2.60 3.81 10.72
CA CYS A 303 3.00 2.45 11.08
C CYS A 303 4.43 2.40 11.63
N ARG A 304 5.39 3.05 10.98
CA ARG A 304 6.79 3.13 11.44
C ARG A 304 6.91 3.80 12.80
N GLN A 305 6.24 4.93 12.99
CA GLN A 305 6.27 5.69 14.25
C GLN A 305 5.78 4.85 15.43
N TYR A 306 4.78 4.01 15.24
CA TYR A 306 4.17 3.24 16.32
C TYR A 306 4.58 1.76 16.35
N GLY A 307 5.53 1.34 15.52
CA GLY A 307 6.03 -0.04 15.54
C GLY A 307 5.08 -1.06 14.89
N VAL A 308 4.27 -0.65 13.91
CA VAL A 308 3.45 -1.56 13.11
C VAL A 308 4.24 -1.96 11.86
N ILE A 309 4.46 -3.24 11.65
CA ILE A 309 5.06 -3.82 10.45
C ILE A 309 3.92 -4.31 9.58
N MET A 310 3.80 -3.79 8.37
CA MET A 310 2.82 -4.27 7.39
C MET A 310 3.46 -5.31 6.48
N LEU A 311 2.80 -6.47 6.33
CA LEU A 311 3.18 -7.53 5.40
C LEU A 311 2.02 -7.83 4.46
N SER A 312 2.23 -7.66 3.16
CA SER A 312 1.22 -7.97 2.16
C SER A 312 1.23 -9.44 1.79
N LEU A 313 0.03 -10.00 1.66
CA LEU A 313 -0.15 -11.32 1.05
C LEU A 313 0.20 -11.26 -0.45
N PRO A 314 0.76 -12.32 -1.01
CA PRO A 314 1.00 -12.39 -2.45
C PRO A 314 -0.32 -12.26 -3.24
N SER A 315 -0.24 -11.65 -4.41
CA SER A 315 -1.40 -11.48 -5.29
C SER A 315 -2.04 -12.83 -5.62
N HIS A 316 -3.38 -12.87 -5.60
CA HIS A 316 -4.18 -14.06 -5.90
C HIS A 316 -4.07 -15.21 -4.90
N CYS A 317 -3.48 -14.99 -3.72
CA CYS A 317 -3.31 -16.00 -2.67
C CYS A 317 -4.30 -15.84 -1.51
N THR A 318 -5.14 -14.80 -1.50
CA THR A 318 -6.04 -14.46 -0.37
C THR A 318 -6.95 -15.62 0.03
N HIS A 319 -7.50 -16.37 -0.92
CA HIS A 319 -8.38 -17.51 -0.64
C HIS A 319 -7.72 -18.67 0.13
N HIS A 320 -6.38 -18.75 0.14
CA HIS A 320 -5.61 -19.73 0.90
C HIS A 320 -4.87 -19.12 2.09
N LEU A 321 -4.35 -17.88 1.95
CA LEU A 321 -3.45 -17.27 2.93
C LEU A 321 -4.12 -16.20 3.82
N GLN A 322 -5.39 -15.82 3.58
CA GLN A 322 -6.09 -14.81 4.36
C GLN A 322 -6.88 -15.45 5.51
N PRO A 323 -6.43 -15.36 6.77
CA PRO A 323 -7.12 -16.00 7.91
C PRO A 323 -8.58 -15.60 8.06
N LEU A 324 -8.93 -14.33 7.80
CA LEU A 324 -10.31 -13.83 7.87
C LEU A 324 -11.21 -14.49 6.82
N ASP A 325 -10.73 -14.67 5.58
CA ASP A 325 -11.47 -15.36 4.53
C ASP A 325 -11.65 -16.85 4.84
N VAL A 326 -10.60 -17.49 5.33
CA VAL A 326 -10.57 -18.94 5.59
C VAL A 326 -11.48 -19.32 6.75
N SER A 327 -11.57 -18.50 7.80
CA SER A 327 -12.24 -18.92 9.03
C SER A 327 -13.37 -18.01 9.52
N PHE A 328 -13.29 -16.69 9.33
CA PHE A 328 -14.17 -15.73 10.00
C PHE A 328 -15.36 -15.27 9.17
N PHE A 329 -15.15 -14.91 7.89
CA PHE A 329 -16.22 -14.29 7.10
C PHE A 329 -17.40 -15.24 6.81
N LYS A 330 -17.16 -16.54 6.66
CA LYS A 330 -18.24 -17.50 6.42
C LYS A 330 -19.20 -17.61 7.64
N PRO A 331 -18.73 -17.81 8.89
CA PRO A 331 -19.58 -17.74 10.09
C PRO A 331 -20.27 -16.38 10.25
N LEU A 332 -19.55 -15.26 10.06
CA LEU A 332 -20.12 -13.93 10.15
C LEU A 332 -21.32 -13.76 9.19
N ASN A 333 -21.13 -14.12 7.92
CA ASN A 333 -22.19 -14.04 6.90
C ASN A 333 -23.38 -14.98 7.21
N THR A 334 -23.13 -16.13 7.81
CA THR A 334 -24.19 -17.05 8.25
C THR A 334 -25.02 -16.41 9.37
N PHE A 335 -24.38 -15.82 10.38
CA PHE A 335 -25.08 -15.11 11.45
C PHE A 335 -25.80 -13.86 10.92
N MET A 336 -25.18 -13.11 9.99
CA MET A 336 -25.82 -11.96 9.35
C MET A 336 -27.11 -12.35 8.62
N SER A 337 -27.08 -13.42 7.84
CA SER A 337 -28.28 -13.92 7.14
C SER A 337 -29.40 -14.31 8.12
N ALA A 338 -29.06 -14.99 9.20
CA ALA A 338 -30.02 -15.34 10.24
C ALA A 338 -30.58 -14.10 10.95
N ALA A 339 -29.74 -13.13 11.30
CA ALA A 339 -30.17 -11.87 11.93
C ALA A 339 -31.06 -11.03 11.03
N ILE A 340 -30.75 -10.93 9.73
CA ILE A 340 -31.59 -10.28 8.72
C ILE A 340 -32.98 -10.95 8.68
N SER A 341 -33.02 -12.29 8.61
CA SER A 341 -34.29 -13.04 8.58
C SER A 341 -35.14 -12.83 9.85
N THR A 342 -34.51 -12.75 11.02
CA THR A 342 -35.17 -12.44 12.27
C THR A 342 -35.71 -11.01 12.27
N LYS A 343 -34.89 -10.05 11.86
CA LYS A 343 -35.27 -8.64 11.83
C LYS A 343 -36.44 -8.37 10.88
N MET A 344 -36.47 -9.05 9.73
CA MET A 344 -37.60 -8.97 8.78
C MET A 344 -38.92 -9.49 9.38
N ARG A 345 -38.86 -10.52 10.21
CA ARG A 345 -40.06 -11.05 10.92
C ARG A 345 -40.54 -10.10 12.00
N GLU A 346 -39.64 -9.38 12.66
CA GLU A 346 -39.97 -8.37 13.67
C GLU A 346 -40.60 -7.11 13.07
N LEU A 347 -40.29 -6.80 11.81
CA LEU A 347 -40.72 -5.59 11.11
C LEU A 347 -41.54 -5.93 9.85
N PRO A 348 -42.72 -6.55 10.00
CA PRO A 348 -43.52 -6.95 8.85
C PRO A 348 -43.95 -5.73 8.04
N GLY A 349 -43.74 -5.79 6.71
CA GLY A 349 -44.06 -4.69 5.79
C GLY A 349 -43.03 -3.55 5.74
N GLN A 350 -42.01 -3.54 6.58
CA GLN A 350 -40.91 -2.57 6.53
C GLN A 350 -39.74 -3.13 5.73
N ARG A 351 -39.05 -2.23 5.00
CA ARG A 351 -37.84 -2.59 4.25
C ARG A 351 -36.60 -2.39 5.13
N LEU A 352 -35.75 -3.41 5.22
CA LEU A 352 -34.42 -3.24 5.79
C LEU A 352 -33.56 -2.42 4.83
N ASN A 353 -32.80 -1.49 5.37
CA ASN A 353 -31.86 -0.64 4.64
C ASN A 353 -30.51 -0.58 5.37
N ILE A 354 -29.59 0.20 4.86
CA ILE A 354 -28.21 0.30 5.41
C ILE A 354 -28.18 0.84 6.86
N GLN A 355 -29.23 1.52 7.35
CA GLN A 355 -29.31 1.98 8.74
C GLN A 355 -29.37 0.82 9.74
N HIS A 356 -29.80 -0.35 9.31
CA HIS A 356 -29.89 -1.55 10.14
C HIS A 356 -28.55 -2.32 10.23
N ILE A 357 -27.58 -2.04 9.32
CA ILE A 357 -26.32 -2.80 9.24
C ILE A 357 -25.54 -2.72 10.55
N ALA A 358 -25.43 -1.54 11.16
CA ALA A 358 -24.69 -1.38 12.43
C ALA A 358 -25.27 -2.29 13.53
N SER A 359 -26.60 -2.30 13.70
CA SER A 359 -27.27 -3.15 14.71
C SER A 359 -27.17 -4.64 14.37
N LEU A 360 -27.22 -5.00 13.09
CA LEU A 360 -27.02 -6.38 12.65
C LEU A 360 -25.60 -6.86 12.93
N VAL A 361 -24.59 -6.03 12.65
CA VAL A 361 -23.19 -6.32 13.01
C VAL A 361 -23.04 -6.40 14.53
N GLY A 362 -23.75 -5.55 15.30
CA GLY A 362 -23.75 -5.58 16.76
C GLY A 362 -24.20 -6.92 17.37
N VAL A 363 -25.15 -7.56 16.73
CA VAL A 363 -25.67 -8.88 17.15
C VAL A 363 -24.79 -10.04 16.64
N THR A 364 -24.21 -9.89 15.45
CA THR A 364 -23.55 -10.99 14.74
C THR A 364 -22.05 -11.05 14.98
N PHE A 365 -21.38 -9.90 15.08
CA PHE A 365 -19.94 -9.83 15.32
C PHE A 365 -19.52 -10.54 16.62
N PRO A 366 -20.12 -10.30 17.80
CA PRO A 366 -19.73 -11.01 19.03
C PRO A 366 -19.91 -12.53 18.95
N ARG A 367 -20.82 -13.00 18.10
CA ARG A 367 -21.05 -14.44 17.89
C ARG A 367 -20.01 -15.06 16.98
N ALA A 368 -19.55 -14.30 15.97
CA ALA A 368 -18.52 -14.72 15.02
C ALA A 368 -17.11 -14.51 15.58
N ALA A 369 -16.88 -13.46 16.35
CA ALA A 369 -15.58 -13.09 16.91
C ALA A 369 -15.18 -14.01 18.07
N ASN A 370 -14.90 -15.26 17.74
CA ASN A 370 -14.51 -16.31 18.68
C ASN A 370 -13.01 -16.57 18.57
N MET A 371 -12.36 -16.72 19.74
CA MET A 371 -10.93 -17.01 19.84
C MET A 371 -10.52 -18.21 18.97
N GLN A 372 -11.28 -19.30 19.03
CA GLN A 372 -10.99 -20.53 18.30
C GLN A 372 -11.06 -20.33 16.78
N ILE A 373 -12.00 -19.49 16.28
CA ILE A 373 -12.14 -19.16 14.88
C ILE A 373 -10.87 -18.42 14.40
N ALA A 374 -10.39 -17.44 15.16
CA ALA A 374 -9.18 -16.72 14.81
C ALA A 374 -7.95 -17.65 14.82
N MET A 375 -7.73 -18.39 15.90
CA MET A 375 -6.62 -19.33 16.01
C MET A 375 -6.61 -20.37 14.87
N ASN A 376 -7.78 -20.91 14.54
CA ASN A 376 -7.92 -21.86 13.42
C ASN A 376 -7.59 -21.18 12.08
N GLY A 377 -8.03 -19.94 11.85
CA GLY A 377 -7.70 -19.19 10.63
C GLY A 377 -6.18 -19.08 10.43
N PHE A 378 -5.46 -18.66 11.45
CA PHE A 378 -4.01 -18.55 11.38
C PHE A 378 -3.31 -19.90 11.23
N ARG A 379 -3.83 -20.96 11.89
CA ARG A 379 -3.28 -22.30 11.75
C ARG A 379 -3.50 -22.89 10.35
N HIS A 380 -4.72 -22.77 9.81
CA HIS A 380 -5.04 -23.30 8.48
C HIS A 380 -4.30 -22.58 7.35
N THR A 381 -3.92 -21.34 7.56
CA THR A 381 -3.13 -20.56 6.59
C THR A 381 -1.61 -20.72 6.80
N GLY A 382 -1.17 -21.43 7.86
CA GLY A 382 0.24 -21.59 8.21
C GLY A 382 0.92 -20.31 8.71
N LEU A 383 0.15 -19.23 8.95
CA LEU A 383 0.73 -17.96 9.39
C LEU A 383 1.10 -17.97 10.87
N TRP A 384 0.39 -18.74 11.69
CA TRP A 384 0.76 -18.95 13.09
C TRP A 384 0.17 -20.25 13.68
N PRO A 385 0.95 -21.14 14.34
CA PRO A 385 2.44 -21.13 14.25
C PRO A 385 2.89 -21.14 12.81
N VAL A 386 4.05 -20.52 12.52
CA VAL A 386 4.54 -20.44 11.14
C VAL A 386 4.83 -21.86 10.64
N ASP A 387 4.12 -22.26 9.58
CA ASP A 387 4.28 -23.56 8.93
C ASP A 387 4.20 -23.42 7.42
N ARG A 388 5.36 -23.40 6.78
CA ARG A 388 5.46 -23.30 5.31
C ARG A 388 4.96 -24.55 4.56
N ASN A 389 4.82 -25.66 5.29
CA ASN A 389 4.40 -26.95 4.72
C ASN A 389 2.91 -27.22 4.92
N VAL A 390 2.15 -26.24 5.38
CA VAL A 390 0.70 -26.35 5.58
C VAL A 390 -0.04 -26.72 4.29
N PHE A 391 0.51 -26.31 3.13
CA PHE A 391 -0.07 -26.60 1.82
C PHE A 391 0.63 -27.79 1.17
N SER A 392 -0.18 -28.73 0.69
CA SER A 392 0.25 -29.91 -0.06
C SER A 392 0.52 -29.58 -1.53
N GLU A 393 1.13 -30.51 -2.28
CA GLU A 393 1.28 -30.37 -3.74
C GLU A 393 -0.06 -30.19 -4.46
N ALA A 394 -1.12 -30.81 -3.95
CA ALA A 394 -2.47 -30.71 -4.52
C ALA A 394 -3.04 -29.29 -4.40
N ASP A 395 -2.67 -28.53 -3.37
CA ASP A 395 -3.11 -27.14 -3.17
C ASP A 395 -2.47 -26.19 -4.16
N PHE A 396 -1.27 -26.52 -4.68
CA PHE A 396 -0.56 -25.76 -5.71
C PHE A 396 -0.91 -26.20 -7.13
N ALA A 397 -1.66 -27.27 -7.29
CA ALA A 397 -2.06 -27.72 -8.61
C ALA A 397 -3.13 -26.79 -9.21
N PRO A 398 -3.02 -26.45 -10.50
CA PRO A 398 -4.08 -25.69 -11.14
C PRO A 398 -5.38 -26.51 -11.14
N PHE A 399 -6.49 -25.89 -10.76
CA PHE A 399 -7.81 -26.50 -10.93
C PHE A 399 -8.08 -26.67 -12.44
N TRP A 400 -8.05 -27.91 -12.91
CA TRP A 400 -8.44 -28.31 -14.27
C TRP A 400 -9.96 -28.46 -14.36
#